data_e57ed8272f1e5c231fb71f0491d041f5
#
_entry.id   e57ed8272f1e5c231fb71f0491d041f5
#
_cell.length_a   1.000
_cell.length_b   1.000
_cell.length_c   1.000
_cell.angle_alpha   90.00
_cell.angle_beta   90.00
_cell.angle_gamma   90.00
#
_symmetry.space_group_name_H-M   'P 1'
#
loop_
_entity.id
_entity.type
_entity.pdbx_description
1 polymer ?
#
loop_
_entity_poly.entity_id
_entity_poly.type
_entity_poly.pdbx_seq_one_letter_code
_entity_poly.pdbx_strand_id
1 'polypeptide(L)'
;MNIIKQFSQFILIVIFLSSCRTSTNKDYPINNLEENINEQSNSEKKRMEINFSCGEDGISDYLDDGWNILKEDSQEKICTWKSVPATKDCNMEKDKGCKITKPDRIGKEKIYLLEK
;
A
#
# COMPACT_ATOMS: atom_id res chain seq x y z
N MET A 1 46.13 12.87 3.11
CA MET A 1 45.70 14.27 3.17
C MET A 1 44.49 14.48 2.23
N ASN A 2 43.44 13.64 2.28
CA ASN A 2 42.28 13.72 1.41
C ASN A 2 40.92 13.47 2.14
N ILE A 3 40.91 13.45 3.46
CA ILE A 3 39.68 13.17 4.23
C ILE A 3 38.87 14.45 4.47
N ILE A 4 39.50 15.61 4.43
CA ILE A 4 38.82 16.89 4.75
C ILE A 4 37.95 17.41 3.60
N LYS A 5 38.18 16.97 2.36
CA LYS A 5 37.38 17.41 1.20
C LYS A 5 36.04 16.68 1.05
N GLN A 6 35.88 15.51 1.65
CA GLN A 6 34.62 14.75 1.57
C GLN A 6 33.55 15.27 2.55
N PHE A 7 33.93 15.88 3.66
CA PHE A 7 32.97 16.40 4.63
C PHE A 7 32.26 17.70 4.23
N SER A 8 32.88 18.45 3.30
CA SER A 8 32.27 19.72 2.85
C SER A 8 31.11 19.55 1.87
N GLN A 9 30.98 18.41 1.21
CA GLN A 9 29.89 18.19 0.27
C GLN A 9 28.59 17.67 0.95
N PHE A 10 28.69 17.08 2.14
CA PHE A 10 27.52 16.58 2.85
C PHE A 10 26.75 17.67 3.61
N ILE A 11 27.38 18.79 3.94
CA ILE A 11 26.74 19.89 4.69
C ILE A 11 25.83 20.74 3.80
N LEU A 12 26.04 20.75 2.48
CA LEU A 12 25.24 21.55 1.55
C LEU A 12 23.87 20.94 1.18
N ILE A 13 23.66 19.67 1.44
CA ILE A 13 22.40 18.96 1.08
C ILE A 13 21.33 19.12 2.17
N VAL A 14 21.70 19.43 3.40
CA VAL A 14 20.77 19.50 4.53
C VAL A 14 19.97 20.82 4.61
N ILE A 15 20.40 21.87 3.89
CA ILE A 15 19.80 23.22 4.01
C ILE A 15 18.55 23.41 3.12
N PHE A 16 18.26 22.49 2.19
CA PHE A 16 17.15 22.67 1.24
C PHE A 16 15.79 22.06 1.65
N LEU A 17 15.66 21.46 2.83
CA LEU A 17 14.42 20.80 3.25
C LEU A 17 13.56 21.58 4.26
N SER A 18 13.89 22.86 4.52
CA SER A 18 13.08 23.70 5.41
C SER A 18 12.33 24.80 4.65
N SER A 19 11.49 24.44 3.70
CA SER A 19 10.47 25.33 3.15
C SER A 19 9.09 24.88 3.63
N CYS A 20 8.80 25.17 4.91
CA CYS A 20 7.42 25.20 5.40
C CYS A 20 6.68 26.36 4.71
N ARG A 21 5.77 26.03 3.79
CA ARG A 21 4.82 27.01 3.24
C ARG A 21 3.75 27.26 4.29
N THR A 22 3.83 28.40 4.94
CA THR A 22 2.71 28.98 5.69
C THR A 22 1.63 29.39 4.70
N SER A 23 0.47 28.74 4.78
CA SER A 23 -0.75 29.14 4.09
C SER A 23 -1.31 30.36 4.79
N THR A 24 -1.25 31.52 4.15
CA THR A 24 -1.92 32.73 4.59
C THR A 24 -3.42 32.60 4.30
N ASN A 25 -4.23 32.56 5.34
CA ASN A 25 -5.67 32.76 5.27
C ASN A 25 -5.96 34.17 4.75
N LYS A 26 -6.61 34.25 3.59
CA LYS A 26 -7.24 35.50 3.14
C LYS A 26 -8.62 35.57 3.75
N ASP A 27 -8.81 36.57 4.62
CA ASP A 27 -10.11 37.01 5.11
C ASP A 27 -10.99 37.44 3.92
N TYR A 28 -12.15 36.79 3.77
CA TYR A 28 -13.23 37.27 2.93
C TYR A 28 -14.33 37.86 3.83
N PRO A 29 -14.91 38.99 3.48
CA PRO A 29 -15.97 39.59 4.26
C PRO A 29 -17.25 38.77 4.20
N ILE A 30 -17.82 38.53 5.36
CA ILE A 30 -19.10 37.87 5.57
C ILE A 30 -20.20 38.81 5.10
N ASN A 31 -20.85 38.48 4.00
CA ASN A 31 -22.16 39.03 3.67
C ASN A 31 -23.22 38.02 4.08
N ASN A 32 -24.07 38.44 5.02
CA ASN A 32 -25.25 37.72 5.44
C ASN A 32 -26.17 37.43 4.27
N LEU A 33 -26.42 36.15 4.02
CA LEU A 33 -27.65 35.67 3.42
C LEU A 33 -28.11 34.45 4.22
N GLU A 34 -29.20 34.65 4.96
CA GLU A 34 -30.02 33.59 5.50
C GLU A 34 -30.54 32.79 4.31
N GLU A 35 -30.13 31.54 4.19
CA GLU A 35 -30.88 30.57 3.40
C GLU A 35 -30.64 29.16 3.89
N ASN A 36 -31.71 28.63 4.50
CA ASN A 36 -32.10 27.24 4.54
C ASN A 36 -31.02 26.20 4.90
N ILE A 37 -30.91 25.93 6.20
CA ILE A 37 -30.29 24.71 6.72
C ILE A 37 -31.17 23.53 6.29
N ASN A 38 -30.91 23.02 5.11
CA ASN A 38 -31.30 21.68 4.75
C ASN A 38 -30.30 20.77 5.47
N GLU A 39 -30.66 20.19 6.58
CA GLU A 39 -29.94 19.10 7.25
C GLU A 39 -29.81 17.92 6.26
N GLN A 40 -28.90 18.03 5.33
CA GLN A 40 -28.44 16.89 4.57
C GLN A 40 -27.55 16.12 5.51
N SER A 41 -28.12 15.12 6.17
CA SER A 41 -27.41 14.09 6.92
C SER A 41 -26.31 13.54 6.01
N ASN A 42 -25.12 14.10 6.15
CA ASN A 42 -23.93 13.58 5.51
C ASN A 42 -23.52 12.33 6.28
N SER A 43 -24.19 11.23 6.00
CA SER A 43 -23.77 9.93 6.49
C SER A 43 -22.41 9.66 5.86
N GLU A 44 -21.37 9.82 6.67
CA GLU A 44 -20.00 9.60 6.27
C GLU A 44 -19.84 8.14 5.83
N LYS A 45 -19.84 7.92 4.51
CA LYS A 45 -19.72 6.59 3.93
C LYS A 45 -18.37 5.99 4.29
N LYS A 46 -18.38 4.90 5.00
CA LYS A 46 -17.20 4.17 5.41
C LYS A 46 -16.70 3.32 4.24
N ARG A 47 -15.40 3.41 3.92
CA ARG A 47 -14.75 2.63 2.87
C ARG A 47 -13.60 1.81 3.43
N MET A 48 -13.38 0.62 2.87
CA MET A 48 -12.25 -0.23 3.19
C MET A 48 -11.81 -1.04 1.98
N GLU A 49 -10.54 -1.38 1.94
CA GLU A 49 -9.96 -2.31 0.98
C GLU A 49 -9.60 -3.62 1.68
N ILE A 50 -9.97 -4.73 1.08
CA ILE A 50 -9.62 -6.07 1.55
C ILE A 50 -9.10 -6.91 0.41
N ASN A 51 -8.26 -7.89 0.70
CA ASN A 51 -7.72 -8.80 -0.28
C ASN A 51 -7.76 -10.26 0.20
N PHE A 52 -8.00 -11.16 -0.75
CA PHE A 52 -7.95 -12.61 -0.57
C PHE A 52 -6.97 -13.21 -1.56
N SER A 53 -6.09 -14.09 -1.11
CA SER A 53 -5.00 -14.62 -1.90
C SER A 53 -5.02 -16.13 -1.98
N CYS A 54 -4.57 -16.66 -3.12
CA CYS A 54 -4.24 -18.08 -3.24
C CYS A 54 -5.38 -19.06 -2.98
N GLY A 55 -6.61 -18.65 -3.24
CA GLY A 55 -7.81 -19.46 -3.05
C GLY A 55 -8.52 -19.22 -1.73
N GLU A 56 -8.06 -18.26 -0.92
CA GLU A 56 -8.86 -17.75 0.18
C GLU A 56 -10.10 -17.05 -0.36
N ASP A 57 -11.20 -17.16 0.34
CA ASP A 57 -12.46 -16.47 0.05
C ASP A 57 -13.18 -16.18 1.38
N GLY A 58 -13.65 -14.97 1.55
CA GLY A 58 -14.32 -14.51 2.76
C GLY A 58 -15.13 -13.26 2.49
N ILE A 59 -15.39 -12.93 1.23
CA ILE A 59 -16.16 -11.75 0.86
C ILE A 59 -17.60 -11.81 1.36
N SER A 60 -18.17 -13.02 1.47
CA SER A 60 -19.53 -13.24 1.96
C SER A 60 -19.76 -12.64 3.34
N ASP A 61 -18.80 -12.79 4.25
CA ASP A 61 -18.92 -12.30 5.62
C ASP A 61 -19.08 -10.76 5.65
N TYR A 62 -18.38 -10.06 4.76
CA TYR A 62 -18.50 -8.60 4.63
C TYR A 62 -19.83 -8.19 4.01
N LEU A 63 -20.33 -8.95 3.02
CA LEU A 63 -21.63 -8.69 2.40
C LEU A 63 -22.77 -8.90 3.39
N ASP A 64 -22.70 -9.96 4.21
CA ASP A 64 -23.66 -10.26 5.26
C ASP A 64 -23.64 -9.18 6.35
N ASP A 65 -22.49 -8.57 6.60
CA ASP A 65 -22.31 -7.41 7.49
C ASP A 65 -22.83 -6.10 6.89
N GLY A 66 -23.33 -6.10 5.65
CA GLY A 66 -23.93 -4.96 4.97
C GLY A 66 -22.94 -4.08 4.22
N TRP A 67 -21.75 -4.60 3.89
CA TRP A 67 -20.82 -3.94 2.98
C TRP A 67 -21.22 -4.17 1.52
N ASN A 68 -20.97 -3.20 0.66
CA ASN A 68 -21.22 -3.29 -0.77
C ASN A 68 -19.90 -3.23 -1.52
N ILE A 69 -19.74 -4.04 -2.55
CA ILE A 69 -18.55 -4.01 -3.41
C ILE A 69 -18.66 -2.82 -4.36
N LEU A 70 -17.70 -1.88 -4.24
CA LEU A 70 -17.56 -0.78 -5.19
C LEU A 70 -16.67 -1.16 -6.38
N LYS A 71 -15.63 -1.95 -6.12
CA LYS A 71 -14.66 -2.35 -7.12
C LYS A 71 -14.09 -3.72 -6.78
N GLU A 72 -13.86 -4.54 -7.81
CA GLU A 72 -13.13 -5.80 -7.73
C GLU A 72 -12.00 -5.78 -8.75
N ASP A 73 -10.78 -6.08 -8.29
CA ASP A 73 -9.60 -6.28 -9.11
C ASP A 73 -9.01 -7.68 -8.86
N SER A 74 -8.23 -8.18 -9.80
CA SER A 74 -7.53 -9.45 -9.67
C SER A 74 -6.14 -9.36 -10.27
N GLN A 75 -5.15 -9.86 -9.53
CA GLN A 75 -3.76 -9.94 -9.98
C GLN A 75 -3.14 -11.29 -9.68
N GLU A 76 -2.05 -11.63 -10.38
CA GLU A 76 -1.29 -12.83 -10.07
C GLU A 76 -0.46 -12.65 -8.80
N LYS A 77 -0.38 -13.72 -7.98
CA LYS A 77 0.41 -13.76 -6.75
C LYS A 77 1.11 -15.11 -6.60
N ILE A 78 2.34 -15.07 -6.14
CA ILE A 78 3.08 -16.29 -5.79
C ILE A 78 2.53 -16.79 -4.45
N CYS A 79 1.94 -17.99 -4.47
CA CYS A 79 1.32 -18.60 -3.31
C CYS A 79 2.29 -19.46 -2.50
N THR A 80 3.18 -20.17 -3.18
CA THR A 80 4.20 -20.99 -2.51
C THR A 80 5.53 -20.88 -3.21
N TRP A 81 6.58 -21.07 -2.44
CA TRP A 81 7.97 -21.10 -2.89
C TRP A 81 8.57 -22.46 -2.65
N LYS A 82 9.48 -22.90 -3.54
CA LYS A 82 10.27 -24.12 -3.33
C LYS A 82 11.76 -23.85 -3.49
N SER A 83 12.54 -24.60 -2.71
CA SER A 83 13.98 -24.62 -2.84
C SER A 83 14.38 -25.67 -3.86
N VAL A 84 15.24 -25.30 -4.78
CA VAL A 84 15.79 -26.19 -5.81
C VAL A 84 17.30 -26.06 -5.85
N PRO A 85 18.05 -27.10 -6.31
CA PRO A 85 19.50 -26.99 -6.47
C PRO A 85 19.84 -25.91 -7.50
N ALA A 86 20.85 -25.10 -7.17
CA ALA A 86 21.32 -24.02 -8.06
C ALA A 86 21.99 -24.57 -9.33
N THR A 87 22.66 -25.72 -9.21
CA THR A 87 23.33 -26.42 -10.31
C THR A 87 23.02 -27.92 -10.25
N LYS A 88 23.33 -28.67 -11.31
CA LYS A 88 23.12 -30.15 -11.36
C LYS A 88 23.94 -30.88 -10.32
N ASP A 89 25.10 -30.35 -9.94
CA ASP A 89 26.02 -30.97 -9.00
C ASP A 89 25.77 -30.55 -7.54
N CYS A 90 24.73 -29.74 -7.31
CA CYS A 90 24.36 -29.26 -5.99
C CYS A 90 23.66 -30.36 -5.17
N ASN A 91 24.27 -30.77 -4.07
CA ASN A 91 23.66 -31.62 -3.06
C ASN A 91 23.16 -30.78 -1.90
N MET A 92 21.85 -30.45 -1.89
CA MET A 92 21.23 -29.57 -0.87
C MET A 92 21.28 -30.11 0.56
N GLU A 93 21.54 -31.43 0.75
CA GLU A 93 21.68 -32.03 2.08
C GLU A 93 23.06 -31.76 2.67
N LYS A 94 24.10 -31.74 1.81
CA LYS A 94 25.49 -31.54 2.19
C LYS A 94 25.90 -30.07 2.16
N ASP A 95 25.41 -29.33 1.18
CA ASP A 95 25.73 -27.91 1.00
C ASP A 95 24.46 -27.08 0.98
N LYS A 96 24.15 -26.47 2.12
CA LYS A 96 22.99 -25.60 2.30
C LYS A 96 23.05 -24.30 1.48
N GLY A 97 24.24 -23.92 1.02
CA GLY A 97 24.47 -22.72 0.24
C GLY A 97 24.16 -22.85 -1.24
N CYS A 98 24.10 -24.08 -1.77
CA CYS A 98 23.91 -24.33 -3.20
C CYS A 98 22.45 -24.44 -3.66
N LYS A 99 21.50 -23.89 -2.88
CA LYS A 99 20.07 -23.89 -3.23
C LYS A 99 19.59 -22.50 -3.60
N ILE A 100 18.64 -22.44 -4.54
CA ILE A 100 17.91 -21.22 -4.89
C ILE A 100 16.42 -21.41 -4.63
N THR A 101 15.74 -20.31 -4.34
CA THR A 101 14.29 -20.32 -4.13
C THR A 101 13.60 -19.88 -5.42
N LYS A 102 12.61 -20.66 -5.87
CA LYS A 102 11.78 -20.35 -7.04
C LYS A 102 10.31 -20.37 -6.68
N PRO A 103 9.46 -19.61 -7.39
CA PRO A 103 8.02 -19.78 -7.30
C PRO A 103 7.64 -21.23 -7.58
N ASP A 104 6.76 -21.79 -6.75
CA ASP A 104 6.23 -23.15 -6.91
C ASP A 104 4.79 -23.13 -7.41
N ARG A 105 3.94 -22.37 -6.73
CA ARG A 105 2.56 -22.19 -7.14
C ARG A 105 2.24 -20.72 -7.29
N ILE A 106 1.72 -20.37 -8.46
CA ILE A 106 1.16 -19.04 -8.75
C ILE A 106 -0.36 -19.17 -8.66
N GLY A 107 -1.00 -18.26 -7.99
CA GLY A 107 -2.45 -18.15 -7.86
C GLY A 107 -2.91 -16.74 -8.20
N LYS A 108 -4.13 -16.43 -7.78
CA LYS A 108 -4.72 -15.09 -7.91
C LYS A 108 -4.90 -14.46 -6.54
N GLU A 109 -4.72 -13.16 -6.50
CA GLU A 109 -5.16 -12.30 -5.42
C GLU A 109 -6.33 -11.47 -5.93
N LYS A 110 -7.46 -11.49 -5.20
CA LYS A 110 -8.62 -10.65 -5.45
C LYS A 110 -8.59 -9.49 -4.46
N ILE A 111 -8.81 -8.30 -4.97
CA ILE A 111 -8.79 -7.06 -4.20
C ILE A 111 -10.16 -6.42 -4.34
N TYR A 112 -10.82 -6.14 -3.21
CA TYR A 112 -12.14 -5.54 -3.15
C TYR A 112 -12.07 -4.17 -2.47
N LEU A 113 -12.65 -3.16 -3.10
CA LEU A 113 -12.98 -1.90 -2.44
C LEU A 113 -14.45 -1.97 -1.99
N LEU A 114 -14.68 -1.84 -0.69
CA LEU A 114 -15.99 -1.93 -0.08
C LEU A 114 -16.46 -0.57 0.45
N GLU A 115 -17.79 -0.37 0.48
CA GLU A 115 -18.46 0.79 1.06
C GLU A 115 -19.66 0.35 1.92
N LYS A 116 -19.84 1.00 3.07
CA LYS A 116 -20.96 0.79 4.00
C LYS A 116 -21.55 2.11 4.48
#